data_51bb9d57518b6ea3142bb9c27edd4fc2
#
_entry.id   51bb9d57518b6ea3142bb9c27edd4fc2
#
_cell.length_a   1.000
_cell.length_b   1.000
_cell.length_c   1.000
_cell.angle_alpha   90.00
_cell.angle_beta   90.00
_cell.angle_gamma   90.00
#
_symmetry.space_group_name_H-M   'P 1'
#
loop_
_entity.id
_entity.type
_entity.pdbx_description
1 polymer ?
#
loop_
_entity_poly.entity_id
_entity_poly.type
_entity_poly.pdbx_seq_one_letter_code
_entity_poly.pdbx_strand_id
1 'polypeptide(L)'
;MVRHKFHLTAFTGLLAAACLYLGACTGNGSRTGCPPEQVAQDTTLSAGFELDSIHLPPGFRISVYALIPDARSLCVSPSGTVFVGTRGDKVYAITDENHDGKADKIYRLASGLDAPNGVAFRNGSLYIATISTIFRLDSIESRLEHPPSPVVVYDRYPTDRHHGYKFIAFGPDGDLYVPVGAPCNICEPGPPYASLTRIRPDGTGFEIFATGIRNTVGFDWNPIDGQLWFTDNGRDNLGDDIPSDELNNAPRPGMNFGYPYCHQGDIPDPEFGKGKDCRDFTPPVKKLGAHVASLGMRFYRGSGFPPEFRNALFIAEHGSWNRTVPVGYRVVVARQDDSGHLADPVPFATGWLRDGDHVSGRPVDVQPLPDGSLLISDDYRGAIYRVTYSK
;
A
#
# COMPACT_ATOMS: atom_id res chain seq x y z
N MET A 1 8.23 -21.52 31.62
CA MET A 1 7.10 -22.38 31.25
C MET A 1 5.87 -21.84 31.95
N VAL A 2 5.13 -20.92 31.33
CA VAL A 2 3.88 -20.39 31.87
C VAL A 2 2.83 -20.55 30.76
N ARG A 3 1.85 -21.42 31.01
CA ARG A 3 0.73 -21.65 30.10
C ARG A 3 -0.36 -20.61 30.40
N HIS A 4 -0.64 -19.74 29.44
CA HIS A 4 -1.85 -18.92 29.46
C HIS A 4 -3.03 -19.68 28.87
N LYS A 5 -4.07 -19.85 29.72
CA LYS A 5 -5.36 -20.39 29.32
C LYS A 5 -6.19 -19.30 28.65
N PHE A 6 -6.60 -19.54 27.41
CA PHE A 6 -7.62 -18.72 26.74
C PHE A 6 -9.01 -19.09 27.31
N HIS A 7 -9.72 -18.10 27.85
CA HIS A 7 -11.14 -18.21 28.15
C HIS A 7 -11.95 -17.83 26.88
N LEU A 8 -12.67 -18.81 26.37
CA LEU A 8 -13.67 -18.65 25.32
C LEU A 8 -14.97 -18.15 25.97
N THR A 9 -15.34 -16.89 25.78
CA THR A 9 -16.68 -16.37 26.10
C THR A 9 -17.56 -16.46 24.86
N ALA A 10 -18.55 -17.34 24.91
CA ALA A 10 -19.56 -17.45 23.86
C ALA A 10 -20.53 -16.26 23.95
N PHE A 11 -20.61 -15.48 22.89
CA PHE A 11 -21.67 -14.50 22.66
C PHE A 11 -22.75 -15.14 21.80
N THR A 12 -23.90 -15.39 22.39
CA THR A 12 -25.17 -15.69 21.69
C THR A 12 -25.83 -14.37 21.33
N GLY A 13 -25.98 -14.08 20.05
CA GLY A 13 -26.66 -12.88 19.56
C GLY A 13 -27.33 -13.11 18.22
N LEU A 14 -28.66 -13.12 18.25
CA LEU A 14 -29.70 -12.94 17.23
C LEU A 14 -29.32 -13.18 15.75
N LEU A 15 -29.90 -14.27 15.21
CA LEU A 15 -30.07 -14.49 13.77
C LEU A 15 -31.13 -13.49 13.22
N ALA A 16 -30.68 -12.58 12.37
CA ALA A 16 -31.53 -11.92 11.40
C ALA A 16 -31.53 -12.76 10.11
N ALA A 17 -32.72 -13.25 9.72
CA ALA A 17 -32.91 -14.08 8.55
C ALA A 17 -32.68 -13.24 7.27
N ALA A 18 -31.58 -13.45 6.60
CA ALA A 18 -31.39 -13.03 5.21
C ALA A 18 -31.89 -14.12 4.29
N CYS A 19 -32.90 -13.82 3.48
CA CYS A 19 -33.40 -14.72 2.44
C CYS A 19 -32.34 -15.00 1.40
N LEU A 20 -31.75 -16.19 1.45
CA LEU A 20 -30.89 -16.75 0.41
C LEU A 20 -31.76 -17.21 -0.76
N TYR A 21 -31.72 -16.50 -1.87
CA TYR A 21 -32.15 -17.06 -3.17
C TYR A 21 -31.00 -17.96 -3.68
N LEU A 22 -31.11 -19.24 -3.39
CA LEU A 22 -30.32 -20.29 -4.03
C LEU A 22 -30.91 -20.57 -5.41
N GLY A 23 -30.41 -19.90 -6.44
CA GLY A 23 -30.62 -20.30 -7.83
C GLY A 23 -29.68 -21.46 -8.16
N ALA A 24 -30.18 -22.70 -8.13
CA ALA A 24 -29.42 -23.86 -8.59
C ALA A 24 -29.34 -23.82 -10.13
N CYS A 25 -28.14 -23.58 -10.67
CA CYS A 25 -27.84 -23.82 -12.08
C CYS A 25 -27.54 -25.29 -12.29
N THR A 26 -28.56 -26.09 -12.63
CA THR A 26 -28.37 -27.40 -13.25
C THR A 26 -28.76 -27.28 -14.72
N GLY A 27 -27.80 -27.36 -15.63
CA GLY A 27 -28.07 -27.38 -17.07
C GLY A 27 -26.79 -27.59 -17.87
N ASN A 28 -26.70 -28.72 -18.51
CA ASN A 28 -25.69 -29.03 -19.53
C ASN A 28 -25.80 -28.09 -20.73
N GLY A 29 -24.70 -27.44 -21.11
CA GLY A 29 -24.60 -26.75 -22.40
C GLY A 29 -24.11 -25.31 -22.29
N SER A 30 -22.93 -25.04 -22.89
CA SER A 30 -22.29 -23.74 -23.15
C SER A 30 -22.00 -22.84 -21.92
N ARG A 31 -20.73 -22.61 -21.68
CA ARG A 31 -20.21 -21.68 -20.67
C ARG A 31 -20.64 -20.23 -21.01
N THR A 32 -21.83 -19.85 -20.61
CA THR A 32 -22.20 -18.46 -20.45
C THR A 32 -21.75 -18.08 -19.03
N GLY A 33 -20.76 -17.18 -18.92
CA GLY A 33 -20.24 -16.74 -17.64
C GLY A 33 -21.32 -16.20 -16.74
N CYS A 34 -21.31 -16.57 -15.45
CA CYS A 34 -22.12 -15.90 -14.45
C CYS A 34 -21.77 -14.40 -14.47
N PRO A 35 -22.77 -13.50 -14.36
CA PRO A 35 -22.50 -12.07 -14.24
C PRO A 35 -21.58 -11.84 -13.03
N PRO A 36 -20.66 -10.87 -13.10
CA PRO A 36 -19.82 -10.50 -11.97
C PRO A 36 -20.70 -10.14 -10.77
N GLU A 37 -20.35 -10.69 -9.62
CA GLU A 37 -21.04 -10.40 -8.37
C GLU A 37 -20.82 -8.91 -8.05
N GLN A 38 -21.87 -8.10 -8.24
CA GLN A 38 -21.91 -6.76 -7.71
C GLN A 38 -21.96 -6.89 -6.19
N VAL A 39 -20.91 -6.45 -5.51
CA VAL A 39 -20.91 -6.41 -4.05
C VAL A 39 -21.83 -5.26 -3.66
N ALA A 40 -23.05 -5.59 -3.19
CA ALA A 40 -24.00 -4.59 -2.72
C ALA A 40 -23.36 -3.85 -1.53
N GLN A 41 -23.24 -2.51 -1.64
CA GLN A 41 -22.85 -1.69 -0.50
C GLN A 41 -24.05 -1.55 0.45
N ASP A 42 -23.79 -1.81 1.72
CA ASP A 42 -24.72 -1.49 2.78
C ASP A 42 -24.67 0.04 3.03
N THR A 43 -25.83 0.70 2.97
CA THR A 43 -25.98 2.14 3.17
C THR A 43 -25.66 2.60 4.61
N THR A 44 -25.34 1.66 5.52
CA THR A 44 -24.89 1.93 6.89
C THR A 44 -23.36 1.83 7.06
N LEU A 45 -22.59 2.14 6.01
CA LEU A 45 -21.11 1.97 5.95
C LEU A 45 -20.32 2.55 7.13
N SER A 46 -20.84 3.54 7.85
CA SER A 46 -20.15 4.13 9.00
C SER A 46 -20.41 3.42 10.33
N ALA A 47 -21.40 2.53 10.41
CA ALA A 47 -21.73 1.82 11.65
C ALA A 47 -20.62 0.80 11.99
N GLY A 48 -19.92 1.04 13.10
CA GLY A 48 -18.81 0.20 13.57
C GLY A 48 -17.41 0.65 13.18
N PHE A 49 -17.28 1.74 12.41
CA PHE A 49 -16.01 2.46 12.25
C PHE A 49 -15.94 3.60 13.25
N GLU A 50 -14.92 3.60 14.08
CA GLU A 50 -14.73 4.59 15.15
C GLU A 50 -14.14 5.90 14.57
N LEU A 51 -14.80 6.48 13.54
CA LEU A 51 -14.29 7.65 12.80
C LEU A 51 -14.15 8.90 13.70
N ASP A 52 -14.99 9.03 14.74
CA ASP A 52 -14.90 10.11 15.70
C ASP A 52 -13.61 10.07 16.52
N SER A 53 -12.93 8.93 16.55
CA SER A 53 -11.62 8.77 17.19
C SER A 53 -10.46 9.14 16.29
N ILE A 54 -10.70 9.36 14.99
CA ILE A 54 -9.65 9.75 14.06
C ILE A 54 -9.46 11.26 14.13
N HIS A 55 -8.24 11.67 14.46
CA HIS A 55 -7.86 13.05 14.58
C HIS A 55 -7.13 13.51 13.32
N LEU A 56 -7.63 14.60 12.75
CA LEU A 56 -7.09 15.28 11.57
C LEU A 56 -6.82 16.76 11.90
N PRO A 57 -5.99 17.46 11.13
CA PRO A 57 -5.84 18.92 11.26
C PRO A 57 -7.19 19.63 11.03
N PRO A 58 -7.35 20.87 11.57
CA PRO A 58 -8.58 21.64 11.41
C PRO A 58 -8.99 21.80 9.94
N GLY A 59 -10.31 21.66 9.66
CA GLY A 59 -10.89 21.75 8.33
C GLY A 59 -10.89 20.44 7.55
N PHE A 60 -10.14 19.43 7.98
CA PHE A 60 -10.19 18.11 7.37
C PHE A 60 -11.29 17.23 7.96
N ARG A 61 -11.84 16.35 7.14
CA ARG A 61 -12.86 15.36 7.51
C ARG A 61 -12.51 14.02 6.91
N ILE A 62 -12.87 12.94 7.62
CA ILE A 62 -12.71 11.56 7.16
C ILE A 62 -14.08 10.88 7.05
N SER A 63 -14.26 10.07 6.05
CA SER A 63 -15.44 9.21 5.84
C SER A 63 -15.01 7.85 5.29
N VAL A 64 -15.88 6.85 5.38
CA VAL A 64 -15.68 5.58 4.66
C VAL A 64 -16.07 5.79 3.21
N TYR A 65 -15.14 5.51 2.29
CA TYR A 65 -15.36 5.57 0.84
C TYR A 65 -15.91 4.23 0.31
N ALA A 66 -15.27 3.12 0.69
CA ALA A 66 -15.66 1.78 0.26
C ALA A 66 -15.23 0.73 1.29
N LEU A 67 -15.88 -0.45 1.26
CA LEU A 67 -15.47 -1.62 2.01
C LEU A 67 -14.91 -2.67 1.05
N ILE A 68 -13.61 -2.94 1.17
CA ILE A 68 -12.88 -3.94 0.39
C ILE A 68 -12.06 -4.80 1.34
N PRO A 69 -12.39 -6.08 1.52
CA PRO A 69 -11.60 -6.97 2.36
C PRO A 69 -10.13 -6.99 1.94
N ASP A 70 -9.23 -6.89 2.92
CA ASP A 70 -7.79 -6.96 2.71
C ASP A 70 -7.22 -5.86 1.77
N ALA A 71 -7.88 -4.68 1.68
CA ALA A 71 -7.48 -3.57 0.81
C ALA A 71 -6.06 -3.09 1.08
N ARG A 72 -5.23 -3.00 0.03
CA ARG A 72 -3.84 -2.57 0.16
C ARG A 72 -3.50 -1.47 -0.84
N SER A 73 -2.73 -1.75 -1.90
CA SER A 73 -2.31 -0.70 -2.83
C SER A 73 -3.47 -0.16 -3.63
N LEU A 74 -3.45 1.15 -3.84
CA LEU A 74 -4.43 1.90 -4.61
C LEU A 74 -3.79 2.52 -5.84
N CYS A 75 -4.52 2.54 -6.95
CA CYS A 75 -4.22 3.45 -8.04
C CYS A 75 -5.52 4.00 -8.63
N VAL A 76 -5.43 5.15 -9.28
CA VAL A 76 -6.58 5.83 -9.88
C VAL A 76 -6.32 6.08 -11.37
N SER A 77 -7.33 5.82 -12.19
CA SER A 77 -7.27 6.18 -13.61
C SER A 77 -7.64 7.65 -13.84
N PRO A 78 -7.37 8.20 -15.02
CA PRO A 78 -7.78 9.56 -15.37
C PRO A 78 -9.30 9.81 -15.30
N SER A 79 -10.13 8.77 -15.47
CA SER A 79 -11.59 8.87 -15.33
C SER A 79 -12.09 8.89 -13.88
N GLY A 80 -11.18 8.65 -12.90
CA GLY A 80 -11.53 8.58 -11.48
C GLY A 80 -11.83 7.17 -10.97
N THR A 81 -11.77 6.14 -11.80
CA THR A 81 -11.91 4.74 -11.35
C THR A 81 -10.75 4.39 -10.41
N VAL A 82 -11.07 3.93 -9.19
CA VAL A 82 -10.10 3.51 -8.19
C VAL A 82 -9.89 2.01 -8.29
N PHE A 83 -8.67 1.56 -8.53
CA PHE A 83 -8.30 0.15 -8.53
C PHE A 83 -7.64 -0.21 -7.21
N VAL A 84 -7.97 -1.40 -6.69
CA VAL A 84 -7.60 -1.86 -5.37
C VAL A 84 -6.95 -3.23 -5.45
N GLY A 85 -5.66 -3.29 -5.09
CA GLY A 85 -4.96 -4.53 -4.81
C GLY A 85 -5.22 -5.01 -3.38
N THR A 86 -5.12 -6.32 -3.16
CA THR A 86 -5.38 -6.90 -1.83
C THR A 86 -4.26 -7.87 -1.41
N ARG A 87 -4.21 -8.20 -0.13
CA ARG A 87 -3.37 -9.31 0.35
C ARG A 87 -4.05 -10.68 0.25
N GLY A 88 -5.34 -10.69 -0.13
CA GLY A 88 -6.11 -11.90 -0.40
C GLY A 88 -5.81 -12.49 -1.77
N ASP A 89 -6.87 -12.80 -2.55
CA ASP A 89 -6.77 -13.39 -3.87
C ASP A 89 -7.47 -12.58 -4.98
N LYS A 90 -7.98 -11.38 -4.66
CA LYS A 90 -8.86 -10.60 -5.53
C LYS A 90 -8.33 -9.19 -5.79
N VAL A 91 -8.73 -8.65 -6.94
CA VAL A 91 -8.50 -7.25 -7.31
C VAL A 91 -9.85 -6.62 -7.63
N TYR A 92 -10.03 -5.36 -7.23
CA TYR A 92 -11.29 -4.64 -7.38
C TYR A 92 -11.11 -3.32 -8.14
N ALA A 93 -12.22 -2.84 -8.71
CA ALA A 93 -12.37 -1.46 -9.15
C ALA A 93 -13.57 -0.84 -8.43
N ILE A 94 -13.49 0.46 -8.18
CA ILE A 94 -14.52 1.24 -7.53
C ILE A 94 -14.83 2.44 -8.40
N THR A 95 -16.12 2.71 -8.63
CA THR A 95 -16.61 3.93 -9.29
C THR A 95 -17.49 4.74 -8.35
N ASP A 96 -17.38 6.06 -8.45
CA ASP A 96 -18.24 7.06 -7.81
C ASP A 96 -18.89 7.84 -8.97
N GLU A 97 -20.02 7.35 -9.47
CA GLU A 97 -20.66 7.84 -10.70
C GLU A 97 -21.39 9.17 -10.47
N ASN A 98 -21.89 9.39 -9.26
CA ASN A 98 -22.63 10.58 -8.86
C ASN A 98 -21.73 11.66 -8.22
N HIS A 99 -20.44 11.36 -8.00
CA HIS A 99 -19.43 12.24 -7.41
C HIS A 99 -19.79 12.76 -6.01
N ASP A 100 -20.51 11.95 -5.20
CA ASP A 100 -20.84 12.30 -3.82
C ASP A 100 -19.73 11.93 -2.83
N GLY A 101 -18.66 11.28 -3.31
CA GLY A 101 -17.50 10.88 -2.54
C GLY A 101 -17.67 9.57 -1.80
N LYS A 102 -18.59 8.75 -2.25
CA LYS A 102 -18.79 7.36 -1.83
C LYS A 102 -18.78 6.46 -3.07
N ALA A 103 -18.41 5.23 -2.87
CA ALA A 103 -18.47 4.26 -3.95
C ALA A 103 -19.92 3.95 -4.32
N ASP A 104 -20.30 4.10 -5.58
CA ASP A 104 -21.60 3.64 -6.11
C ASP A 104 -21.54 2.17 -6.50
N LYS A 105 -20.42 1.74 -7.12
CA LYS A 105 -20.24 0.36 -7.57
C LYS A 105 -18.85 -0.16 -7.26
N ILE A 106 -18.79 -1.44 -6.91
CA ILE A 106 -17.56 -2.19 -6.70
C ILE A 106 -17.58 -3.39 -7.64
N TYR A 107 -16.54 -3.48 -8.48
CA TYR A 107 -16.37 -4.56 -9.46
C TYR A 107 -15.22 -5.46 -9.03
N ARG A 108 -15.41 -6.78 -9.06
CA ARG A 108 -14.33 -7.75 -8.91
C ARG A 108 -13.70 -8.01 -10.27
N LEU A 109 -12.46 -7.52 -10.46
CA LEU A 109 -11.75 -7.62 -11.74
C LEU A 109 -11.03 -8.95 -11.97
N ALA A 110 -10.52 -9.54 -10.89
CA ALA A 110 -9.83 -10.83 -10.92
C ALA A 110 -9.98 -11.55 -9.58
N SER A 111 -9.82 -12.87 -9.59
CA SER A 111 -9.81 -13.72 -8.39
C SER A 111 -8.89 -14.94 -8.59
N GLY A 112 -8.52 -15.63 -7.48
CA GLY A 112 -7.60 -16.75 -7.51
C GLY A 112 -6.15 -16.36 -7.77
N LEU A 113 -5.78 -15.10 -7.55
CA LEU A 113 -4.41 -14.59 -7.67
C LEU A 113 -3.66 -14.74 -6.34
N ASP A 114 -2.34 -14.90 -6.40
CA ASP A 114 -1.51 -15.04 -5.20
C ASP A 114 -1.12 -13.67 -4.64
N ALA A 115 -1.87 -13.18 -3.66
CA ALA A 115 -1.67 -11.90 -2.99
C ALA A 115 -1.44 -10.73 -3.97
N PRO A 116 -2.44 -10.36 -4.79
CA PRO A 116 -2.33 -9.31 -5.81
C PRO A 116 -2.30 -7.91 -5.18
N ASN A 117 -1.24 -7.62 -4.42
CA ASN A 117 -1.10 -6.39 -3.66
C ASN A 117 -0.93 -5.16 -4.55
N GLY A 118 -0.09 -5.23 -5.55
CA GLY A 118 0.27 -4.06 -6.37
C GLY A 118 -0.67 -3.86 -7.55
N VAL A 119 -1.11 -2.62 -7.74
CA VAL A 119 -1.90 -2.21 -8.90
C VAL A 119 -1.35 -0.93 -9.50
N ALA A 120 -1.28 -0.86 -10.83
CA ALA A 120 -0.88 0.34 -11.58
C ALA A 120 -1.66 0.45 -12.87
N PHE A 121 -2.14 1.64 -13.19
CA PHE A 121 -2.91 1.91 -14.40
C PHE A 121 -2.07 2.68 -15.43
N ARG A 122 -2.11 2.23 -16.70
CA ARG A 122 -1.46 2.93 -17.81
C ARG A 122 -2.14 2.62 -19.14
N ASN A 123 -2.40 3.65 -19.92
CA ASN A 123 -2.91 3.54 -21.30
C ASN A 123 -4.14 2.61 -21.44
N GLY A 124 -5.11 2.74 -20.51
CA GLY A 124 -6.34 1.94 -20.52
C GLY A 124 -6.18 0.53 -19.93
N SER A 125 -5.00 0.13 -19.52
CA SER A 125 -4.72 -1.20 -18.96
C SER A 125 -4.36 -1.12 -17.48
N LEU A 126 -4.86 -2.10 -16.70
CA LEU A 126 -4.49 -2.31 -15.30
C LEU A 126 -3.40 -3.39 -15.21
N TYR A 127 -2.28 -3.03 -14.60
CA TYR A 127 -1.22 -3.97 -14.23
C TYR A 127 -1.43 -4.41 -12.79
N ILE A 128 -1.22 -5.70 -12.53
CA ILE A 128 -1.44 -6.34 -11.22
C ILE A 128 -0.18 -7.11 -10.86
N ALA A 129 0.40 -6.80 -9.70
CA ALA A 129 1.55 -7.54 -9.17
C ALA A 129 1.10 -8.51 -8.07
N THR A 130 1.33 -9.80 -8.31
CA THR A 130 1.26 -10.85 -7.30
C THR A 130 2.64 -11.09 -6.67
N ILE A 131 2.81 -12.13 -5.87
CA ILE A 131 4.11 -12.47 -5.26
C ILE A 131 5.20 -12.61 -6.32
N SER A 132 4.93 -13.31 -7.43
CA SER A 132 5.96 -13.65 -8.43
C SER A 132 5.65 -13.20 -9.85
N THR A 133 4.43 -12.72 -10.13
CA THR A 133 3.97 -12.48 -11.49
C THR A 133 3.33 -11.11 -11.63
N ILE A 134 3.63 -10.44 -12.74
CA ILE A 134 2.92 -9.23 -13.19
C ILE A 134 1.92 -9.65 -14.26
N PHE A 135 0.65 -9.35 -14.03
CA PHE A 135 -0.44 -9.51 -14.99
C PHE A 135 -0.90 -8.17 -15.54
N ARG A 136 -1.65 -8.23 -16.66
CA ARG A 136 -2.30 -7.06 -17.24
C ARG A 136 -3.74 -7.39 -17.67
N LEU A 137 -4.65 -6.47 -17.39
CA LEU A 137 -6.02 -6.46 -17.88
C LEU A 137 -6.17 -5.31 -18.89
N ASP A 138 -6.34 -5.64 -20.16
CA ASP A 138 -6.41 -4.67 -21.25
C ASP A 138 -7.80 -4.02 -21.38
N SER A 139 -7.83 -2.71 -21.70
CA SER A 139 -9.05 -1.92 -21.89
C SER A 139 -10.01 -2.02 -20.71
N ILE A 140 -9.48 -1.97 -19.49
CA ILE A 140 -10.21 -2.36 -18.27
C ILE A 140 -11.38 -1.42 -17.96
N GLU A 141 -11.23 -0.11 -18.16
CA GLU A 141 -12.27 0.87 -17.82
C GLU A 141 -13.56 0.67 -18.60
N SER A 142 -13.49 0.22 -19.84
CA SER A 142 -14.66 -0.12 -20.65
C SER A 142 -15.21 -1.52 -20.39
N ARG A 143 -14.61 -2.28 -19.47
CA ARG A 143 -14.88 -3.71 -19.23
C ARG A 143 -15.00 -4.08 -17.77
N LEU A 144 -15.34 -3.12 -16.90
CA LEU A 144 -15.42 -3.36 -15.45
C LEU A 144 -16.45 -4.44 -15.09
N GLU A 145 -17.58 -4.50 -15.80
CA GLU A 145 -18.63 -5.52 -15.60
C GLU A 145 -18.23 -6.90 -16.15
N HIS A 146 -17.38 -6.91 -17.19
CA HIS A 146 -16.91 -8.13 -17.85
C HIS A 146 -15.40 -8.08 -18.08
N PRO A 147 -14.60 -8.18 -16.99
CA PRO A 147 -13.15 -8.03 -17.09
C PRO A 147 -12.55 -9.07 -18.04
N PRO A 148 -11.49 -8.71 -18.79
CA PRO A 148 -10.77 -9.65 -19.61
C PRO A 148 -9.99 -10.64 -18.72
N SER A 149 -9.62 -11.79 -19.28
CA SER A 149 -8.67 -12.69 -18.61
C SER A 149 -7.33 -12.00 -18.44
N PRO A 150 -6.67 -12.16 -17.27
CA PRO A 150 -5.34 -11.59 -17.03
C PRO A 150 -4.31 -12.15 -18.02
N VAL A 151 -3.52 -11.28 -18.64
CA VAL A 151 -2.40 -11.62 -19.51
C VAL A 151 -1.12 -11.55 -18.68
N VAL A 152 -0.29 -12.59 -18.72
CA VAL A 152 1.03 -12.59 -18.08
C VAL A 152 1.95 -11.62 -18.81
N VAL A 153 2.50 -10.65 -18.07
CA VAL A 153 3.51 -9.69 -18.55
C VAL A 153 4.92 -10.15 -18.17
N TYR A 154 5.08 -10.57 -16.90
CA TYR A 154 6.37 -11.04 -16.37
C TYR A 154 6.15 -12.01 -15.22
N ASP A 155 6.79 -13.18 -15.25
CA ASP A 155 6.58 -14.31 -14.32
C ASP A 155 7.88 -14.84 -13.69
N ARG A 156 8.94 -14.02 -13.69
CA ARG A 156 10.28 -14.44 -13.23
C ARG A 156 10.71 -13.80 -11.92
N TYR A 157 9.79 -13.18 -11.17
CA TYR A 157 10.09 -12.73 -9.80
C TYR A 157 10.14 -13.93 -8.85
N PRO A 158 10.91 -13.83 -7.73
CA PRO A 158 10.94 -14.87 -6.71
C PRO A 158 9.55 -15.18 -6.13
N THR A 159 9.37 -16.41 -5.65
CA THR A 159 8.11 -16.91 -5.08
C THR A 159 8.05 -16.85 -3.58
N ASP A 160 9.08 -16.33 -2.91
CA ASP A 160 9.15 -16.19 -1.46
C ASP A 160 8.08 -15.22 -0.96
N ARG A 161 7.34 -15.66 0.08
CA ARG A 161 6.24 -14.88 0.64
C ARG A 161 6.71 -13.84 1.65
N HIS A 162 7.86 -14.07 2.29
CA HIS A 162 8.46 -13.10 3.20
C HIS A 162 8.88 -11.85 2.42
N HIS A 163 8.34 -10.69 2.78
CA HIS A 163 8.46 -9.43 2.00
C HIS A 163 8.08 -9.58 0.51
N GLY A 164 7.17 -10.52 0.22
CA GLY A 164 6.77 -10.83 -1.15
C GLY A 164 5.75 -9.87 -1.75
N TYR A 165 5.02 -9.10 -0.92
CA TYR A 165 4.04 -8.11 -1.41
C TYR A 165 4.73 -7.03 -2.23
N LYS A 166 4.25 -6.83 -3.47
CA LYS A 166 4.83 -5.86 -4.40
C LYS A 166 3.89 -4.66 -4.55
N PHE A 167 4.37 -3.49 -4.23
CA PHE A 167 3.81 -2.25 -4.72
C PHE A 167 4.36 -1.99 -6.11
N ILE A 168 3.55 -1.50 -7.06
CA ILE A 168 4.01 -1.18 -8.41
C ILE A 168 3.51 0.19 -8.86
N ALA A 169 4.33 0.90 -9.61
CA ALA A 169 3.94 2.15 -10.27
C ALA A 169 4.80 2.39 -11.53
N PHE A 170 4.25 3.12 -12.49
CA PHE A 170 4.98 3.55 -13.67
C PHE A 170 5.79 4.81 -13.39
N GLY A 171 7.08 4.77 -13.74
CA GLY A 171 7.97 5.91 -13.67
C GLY A 171 7.74 6.94 -14.78
N PRO A 172 8.33 8.15 -14.63
CA PRO A 172 8.32 9.16 -15.68
C PRO A 172 8.96 8.69 -16.99
N ASP A 173 9.90 7.73 -16.92
CA ASP A 173 10.54 7.06 -18.04
C ASP A 173 9.61 6.07 -18.77
N GLY A 174 8.47 5.75 -18.15
CA GLY A 174 7.48 4.84 -18.69
C GLY A 174 7.68 3.40 -18.33
N ASP A 175 8.71 3.02 -17.59
CA ASP A 175 8.93 1.69 -17.08
C ASP A 175 8.10 1.42 -15.82
N LEU A 176 7.77 0.15 -15.59
CA LEU A 176 7.08 -0.32 -14.40
C LEU A 176 8.12 -0.68 -13.34
N TYR A 177 8.09 0.03 -12.21
CA TYR A 177 8.95 -0.22 -11.07
C TYR A 177 8.33 -1.26 -10.14
N VAL A 178 9.15 -2.21 -9.67
CA VAL A 178 8.71 -3.37 -8.89
C VAL A 178 9.74 -3.69 -7.82
N PRO A 179 9.41 -3.58 -6.52
CA PRO A 179 10.32 -3.94 -5.44
C PRO A 179 10.39 -5.46 -5.28
N VAL A 180 11.55 -5.93 -4.87
CA VAL A 180 11.79 -7.33 -4.50
C VAL A 180 12.42 -7.34 -3.11
N GLY A 181 11.61 -7.53 -2.08
CA GLY A 181 12.09 -7.51 -0.69
C GLY A 181 13.02 -8.69 -0.38
N ALA A 182 13.78 -8.58 0.69
CA ALA A 182 14.63 -9.65 1.18
C ALA A 182 13.78 -10.86 1.62
N PRO A 183 14.18 -12.11 1.35
CA PRO A 183 13.41 -13.31 1.69
C PRO A 183 13.50 -13.69 3.19
N CYS A 184 13.98 -12.79 4.03
CA CYS A 184 14.30 -13.00 5.44
C CYS A 184 14.24 -11.70 6.23
N ASN A 185 14.28 -11.78 7.56
CA ASN A 185 14.48 -10.60 8.41
C ASN A 185 15.83 -9.93 8.14
N ILE A 186 16.91 -10.74 8.17
CA ILE A 186 18.25 -10.33 7.85
C ILE A 186 19.00 -11.49 7.17
N CYS A 187 19.57 -11.26 6.01
CA CYS A 187 20.41 -12.17 5.24
C CYS A 187 21.08 -11.41 4.10
N GLU A 188 22.06 -12.01 3.48
CA GLU A 188 22.70 -11.53 2.26
C GLU A 188 22.17 -12.31 1.04
N PRO A 189 20.98 -11.93 0.49
CA PRO A 189 20.40 -12.66 -0.63
C PRO A 189 21.08 -12.27 -1.93
N GLY A 190 21.08 -13.21 -2.88
CA GLY A 190 21.48 -12.90 -4.26
C GLY A 190 20.42 -12.05 -4.98
N PRO A 191 20.78 -11.47 -6.13
CA PRO A 191 19.80 -10.75 -6.95
C PRO A 191 18.66 -11.69 -7.40
N PRO A 192 17.41 -11.20 -7.57
CA PRO A 192 17.02 -9.78 -7.52
C PRO A 192 16.53 -9.30 -6.15
N TYR A 193 16.74 -10.04 -5.07
CA TYR A 193 16.27 -9.66 -3.73
C TYR A 193 16.89 -8.36 -3.21
N ALA A 194 16.26 -7.81 -2.19
CA ALA A 194 16.70 -6.58 -1.50
C ALA A 194 16.94 -5.42 -2.49
N SER A 195 16.03 -5.25 -3.43
CA SER A 195 16.18 -4.28 -4.53
C SER A 195 14.87 -3.65 -4.99
N LEU A 196 14.99 -2.53 -5.66
CA LEU A 196 13.96 -1.99 -6.53
C LEU A 196 14.36 -2.27 -7.98
N THR A 197 13.48 -2.95 -8.71
CA THR A 197 13.68 -3.33 -10.11
C THR A 197 12.75 -2.52 -11.01
N ARG A 198 13.01 -2.52 -12.32
CA ARG A 198 12.08 -2.01 -13.33
C ARG A 198 12.04 -2.92 -14.55
N ILE A 199 10.90 -2.91 -15.23
CA ILE A 199 10.66 -3.60 -16.49
C ILE A 199 9.89 -2.67 -17.44
N ARG A 200 10.01 -2.89 -18.76
CA ARG A 200 9.13 -2.23 -19.71
C ARG A 200 7.69 -2.70 -19.57
N PRO A 201 6.69 -1.94 -20.07
CA PRO A 201 5.27 -2.34 -20.00
C PRO A 201 4.95 -3.68 -20.68
N ASP A 202 5.80 -4.14 -21.60
CA ASP A 202 5.68 -5.44 -22.28
C ASP A 202 6.39 -6.57 -21.54
N GLY A 203 6.99 -6.33 -20.36
CA GLY A 203 7.71 -7.31 -19.56
C GLY A 203 9.16 -7.53 -19.97
N THR A 204 9.66 -6.82 -20.95
CA THR A 204 11.09 -6.88 -21.37
C THR A 204 11.95 -5.89 -20.58
N GLY A 205 13.26 -5.93 -20.78
CA GLY A 205 14.18 -4.91 -20.24
C GLY A 205 14.33 -4.92 -18.73
N PHE A 206 14.24 -6.10 -18.09
CA PHE A 206 14.46 -6.22 -16.65
C PHE A 206 15.80 -5.62 -16.22
N GLU A 207 15.76 -4.76 -15.23
CA GLU A 207 16.92 -4.09 -14.64
C GLU A 207 16.76 -3.95 -13.13
N ILE A 208 17.84 -4.07 -12.38
CA ILE A 208 17.91 -3.69 -10.98
C ILE A 208 18.25 -2.21 -10.91
N PHE A 209 17.29 -1.39 -10.48
CA PHE A 209 17.46 0.06 -10.40
C PHE A 209 18.26 0.48 -9.16
N ALA A 210 17.96 -0.12 -7.98
CA ALA A 210 18.63 0.15 -6.72
C ALA A 210 18.71 -1.11 -5.86
N THR A 211 19.71 -1.19 -4.98
CA THR A 211 19.98 -2.32 -4.10
C THR A 211 20.08 -1.90 -2.64
N GLY A 212 20.25 -2.87 -1.73
CA GLY A 212 20.37 -2.59 -0.31
C GLY A 212 19.08 -2.11 0.34
N ILE A 213 17.95 -2.56 -0.17
CA ILE A 213 16.59 -2.19 0.23
C ILE A 213 15.91 -3.42 0.83
N ARG A 214 15.65 -3.41 2.15
CA ARG A 214 15.11 -4.60 2.83
C ARG A 214 13.69 -4.95 2.42
N ASN A 215 12.76 -3.99 2.51
CA ASN A 215 11.34 -4.21 2.21
C ASN A 215 10.62 -2.90 1.94
N THR A 216 10.62 -2.48 0.70
CA THR A 216 9.85 -1.32 0.23
C THR A 216 8.45 -1.74 -0.22
N VAL A 217 7.41 -1.05 0.25
CA VAL A 217 6.00 -1.28 -0.11
C VAL A 217 5.33 0.03 -0.56
N GLY A 218 6.11 1.07 -0.79
CA GLY A 218 5.62 2.35 -1.28
C GLY A 218 6.72 3.22 -1.84
N PHE A 219 6.46 3.80 -3.00
CA PHE A 219 7.34 4.78 -3.64
C PHE A 219 6.55 5.71 -4.55
N ASP A 220 7.11 6.88 -4.81
CA ASP A 220 6.56 7.86 -5.75
C ASP A 220 7.67 8.79 -6.25
N TRP A 221 7.41 9.54 -7.30
CA TRP A 221 8.32 10.53 -7.85
C TRP A 221 7.97 11.92 -7.35
N ASN A 222 8.96 12.63 -6.87
CA ASN A 222 8.79 14.01 -6.41
C ASN A 222 8.34 14.90 -7.57
N PRO A 223 7.21 15.63 -7.46
CA PRO A 223 6.68 16.45 -8.55
C PRO A 223 7.54 17.66 -8.91
N ILE A 224 8.50 18.05 -8.05
CA ILE A 224 9.38 19.20 -8.28
C ILE A 224 10.57 18.82 -9.18
N ASP A 225 11.24 17.71 -8.87
CA ASP A 225 12.49 17.32 -9.51
C ASP A 225 12.43 15.99 -10.26
N GLY A 226 11.30 15.25 -10.16
CA GLY A 226 11.09 13.97 -10.81
C GLY A 226 11.90 12.81 -10.21
N GLN A 227 12.56 13.01 -9.09
CA GLN A 227 13.36 11.97 -8.44
C GLN A 227 12.48 10.94 -7.74
N LEU A 228 12.93 9.69 -7.75
CA LEU A 228 12.25 8.59 -7.06
C LEU A 228 12.51 8.65 -5.56
N TRP A 229 11.44 8.55 -4.77
CA TRP A 229 11.46 8.43 -3.32
C TRP A 229 10.73 7.16 -2.88
N PHE A 230 11.21 6.49 -1.84
CA PHE A 230 10.60 5.26 -1.34
C PHE A 230 10.77 5.10 0.17
N THR A 231 9.84 4.39 0.80
CA THR A 231 9.94 3.94 2.19
C THR A 231 10.66 2.59 2.24
N ASP A 232 11.44 2.33 3.30
CA ASP A 232 12.01 1.01 3.56
C ASP A 232 11.84 0.63 5.04
N ASN A 233 11.38 -0.61 5.28
CA ASN A 233 11.16 -1.11 6.63
C ASN A 233 12.45 -1.69 7.20
N GLY A 234 12.90 -1.19 8.37
CA GLY A 234 14.08 -1.65 9.09
C GLY A 234 13.99 -3.12 9.54
N ARG A 235 15.16 -3.73 9.87
CA ARG A 235 15.17 -5.09 10.39
C ARG A 235 14.51 -5.19 11.76
N ASP A 236 13.92 -6.36 12.04
CA ASP A 236 13.34 -6.66 13.34
C ASP A 236 14.37 -7.18 14.34
N ASN A 237 14.01 -7.16 15.62
CA ASN A 237 14.72 -7.78 16.74
C ASN A 237 16.09 -7.16 17.09
N LEU A 238 16.23 -5.84 16.92
CA LEU A 238 17.35 -5.07 17.49
C LEU A 238 16.92 -4.20 18.70
N GLY A 239 15.73 -4.44 19.25
CA GLY A 239 15.12 -3.68 20.33
C GLY A 239 14.00 -2.76 19.84
N ASP A 240 13.46 -1.96 20.77
CA ASP A 240 12.28 -1.12 20.49
C ASP A 240 12.62 0.12 19.66
N ASP A 241 13.81 0.68 19.82
CA ASP A 241 14.14 2.02 19.33
C ASP A 241 15.03 2.03 18.08
N ILE A 242 15.52 0.86 17.65
CA ILE A 242 16.36 0.71 16.46
C ILE A 242 16.07 -0.58 15.69
N PRO A 243 16.37 -0.59 14.35
CA PRO A 243 16.62 0.57 13.54
C PRO A 243 15.33 1.30 13.17
N SER A 244 15.46 2.56 12.81
CA SER A 244 14.38 3.32 12.21
C SER A 244 13.99 2.75 10.85
N ASP A 245 12.70 2.82 10.50
CA ASP A 245 12.28 2.78 9.11
C ASP A 245 12.77 4.04 8.38
N GLU A 246 12.88 3.96 7.07
CA GLU A 246 13.59 4.94 6.27
C GLU A 246 12.71 5.57 5.19
N LEU A 247 12.94 6.86 4.95
CA LEU A 247 12.54 7.55 3.74
C LEU A 247 13.79 7.81 2.90
N ASN A 248 13.86 7.20 1.75
CA ASN A 248 15.00 7.20 0.86
C ASN A 248 14.72 7.98 -0.44
N ASN A 249 15.77 8.56 -1.04
CA ASN A 249 15.74 9.19 -2.35
C ASN A 249 16.75 8.50 -3.29
N ALA A 250 16.28 8.08 -4.46
CA ALA A 250 17.07 7.40 -5.48
C ALA A 250 17.06 8.16 -6.81
N PRO A 251 17.79 9.27 -6.95
CA PRO A 251 17.79 10.11 -8.13
C PRO A 251 18.36 9.45 -9.40
N ARG A 252 19.09 8.34 -9.27
CA ARG A 252 19.74 7.63 -10.37
C ARG A 252 19.85 6.12 -10.10
N PRO A 253 19.94 5.29 -11.14
CA PRO A 253 20.20 3.87 -10.99
C PRO A 253 21.58 3.57 -10.36
N GLY A 254 21.71 2.35 -9.81
CA GLY A 254 22.95 1.81 -9.26
C GLY A 254 23.26 2.24 -7.82
N MET A 255 22.32 2.90 -7.11
CA MET A 255 22.50 3.27 -5.72
C MET A 255 22.29 2.07 -4.80
N ASN A 256 22.99 2.05 -3.65
CA ASN A 256 22.90 1.02 -2.62
C ASN A 256 22.57 1.67 -1.26
N PHE A 257 21.49 1.21 -0.62
CA PHE A 257 20.92 1.78 0.61
C PHE A 257 21.32 1.03 1.89
N GLY A 258 22.24 0.07 1.80
CA GLY A 258 22.98 -0.47 2.93
C GLY A 258 22.56 -1.84 3.44
N TYR A 259 21.29 -2.29 3.27
CA TYR A 259 20.89 -3.62 3.70
C TYR A 259 21.70 -4.71 2.97
N PRO A 260 22.19 -5.76 3.66
CA PRO A 260 22.01 -6.11 5.08
C PRO A 260 23.08 -5.53 6.02
N TYR A 261 24.00 -4.73 5.56
CA TYR A 261 25.22 -4.35 6.27
C TYR A 261 25.06 -3.14 7.19
N CYS A 262 24.22 -2.20 6.81
CA CYS A 262 23.99 -0.94 7.51
C CYS A 262 22.51 -0.59 7.53
N HIS A 263 22.03 -0.10 8.67
CA HIS A 263 20.64 0.32 8.88
C HIS A 263 20.59 1.81 9.19
N GLN A 264 19.50 2.47 8.78
CA GLN A 264 19.22 3.90 9.00
C GLN A 264 20.40 4.84 8.70
N GLY A 265 21.38 4.38 7.89
CA GLY A 265 22.55 5.13 7.45
C GLY A 265 23.73 5.19 8.43
N ASP A 266 23.59 4.76 9.69
CA ASP A 266 24.61 4.93 10.72
C ASP A 266 24.71 3.76 11.73
N ILE A 267 23.93 2.70 11.59
CA ILE A 267 24.00 1.52 12.47
C ILE A 267 24.53 0.33 11.68
N PRO A 268 25.77 -0.10 11.89
CA PRO A 268 26.27 -1.36 11.34
C PRO A 268 25.45 -2.54 11.87
N ASP A 269 25.08 -3.46 10.98
CA ASP A 269 24.42 -4.69 11.39
C ASP A 269 25.32 -5.54 12.27
N PRO A 270 24.87 -6.08 13.41
CA PRO A 270 25.70 -6.87 14.32
C PRO A 270 26.19 -8.19 13.72
N GLU A 271 25.51 -8.74 12.70
CA GLU A 271 25.86 -10.00 12.04
C GLU A 271 26.61 -9.77 10.73
N PHE A 272 26.11 -8.86 9.88
CA PHE A 272 26.60 -8.63 8.52
C PHE A 272 27.47 -7.37 8.38
N GLY A 273 27.41 -6.43 9.34
CA GLY A 273 28.10 -5.15 9.27
C GLY A 273 29.61 -5.21 9.57
N LYS A 274 30.16 -6.36 10.02
CA LYS A 274 31.57 -6.48 10.34
C LYS A 274 32.46 -6.20 9.13
N GLY A 275 33.33 -5.21 9.25
CA GLY A 275 34.24 -4.80 8.17
C GLY A 275 33.57 -3.98 7.07
N LYS A 276 32.35 -3.52 7.28
CA LYS A 276 31.64 -2.56 6.42
C LYS A 276 31.60 -1.20 7.10
N ASP A 277 31.59 -0.14 6.28
CA ASP A 277 31.41 1.23 6.75
C ASP A 277 30.07 1.75 6.23
N CYS A 278 29.23 2.26 7.12
CA CYS A 278 27.93 2.82 6.70
C CYS A 278 28.07 3.98 5.70
N ARG A 279 29.21 4.67 5.69
CA ARG A 279 29.53 5.74 4.73
C ARG A 279 29.69 5.26 3.27
N ASP A 280 29.85 3.96 3.05
CA ASP A 280 29.91 3.35 1.72
C ASP A 280 28.55 3.21 1.06
N PHE A 281 27.46 3.45 1.83
CA PHE A 281 26.09 3.32 1.40
C PHE A 281 25.37 4.67 1.37
N THR A 282 24.29 4.74 0.63
CA THR A 282 23.41 5.91 0.60
C THR A 282 22.59 5.97 1.89
N PRO A 283 22.73 7.01 2.72
CA PRO A 283 21.93 7.14 3.92
C PRO A 283 20.48 7.55 3.58
N PRO A 284 19.50 7.26 4.45
CA PRO A 284 18.14 7.78 4.29
C PRO A 284 18.12 9.30 4.39
N VAL A 285 17.18 9.92 3.67
CA VAL A 285 16.92 11.36 3.79
C VAL A 285 16.24 11.69 5.11
N LYS A 286 15.34 10.79 5.58
CA LYS A 286 14.68 10.90 6.89
C LYS A 286 14.60 9.54 7.57
N LYS A 287 14.78 9.55 8.88
CA LYS A 287 14.45 8.44 9.77
C LYS A 287 13.00 8.60 10.22
N LEU A 288 12.17 7.59 9.93
CA LEU A 288 10.72 7.64 10.18
C LEU A 288 10.33 7.15 11.59
N GLY A 289 11.29 6.60 12.33
CA GLY A 289 11.08 5.96 13.62
C GLY A 289 11.14 4.43 13.51
N ALA A 290 11.53 3.78 14.62
CA ALA A 290 11.71 2.34 14.64
C ALA A 290 10.35 1.62 14.61
N HIS A 291 10.23 0.66 13.70
CA HIS A 291 9.12 -0.29 13.59
C HIS A 291 7.75 0.34 13.30
N VAL A 292 7.69 1.56 12.77
CA VAL A 292 6.40 2.18 12.41
C VAL A 292 5.71 1.46 11.25
N ALA A 293 6.43 0.60 10.54
CA ALA A 293 6.02 -0.10 9.32
C ALA A 293 5.53 0.91 8.27
N SER A 294 6.44 1.77 7.82
CA SER A 294 6.18 2.75 6.76
C SER A 294 5.95 2.03 5.44
N LEU A 295 4.72 2.10 4.90
CA LEU A 295 4.31 1.40 3.68
C LEU A 295 4.08 2.37 2.53
N GLY A 296 2.82 2.51 2.08
CA GLY A 296 2.45 3.35 0.95
C GLY A 296 2.76 4.82 1.18
N MET A 297 3.25 5.48 0.16
CA MET A 297 3.53 6.91 0.18
C MET A 297 3.17 7.57 -1.13
N ARG A 298 2.72 8.82 -1.10
CA ARG A 298 2.45 9.62 -2.30
C ARG A 298 2.74 11.10 -2.06
N PHE A 299 3.30 11.74 -3.07
CA PHE A 299 3.30 13.20 -3.15
C PHE A 299 1.90 13.70 -3.53
N TYR A 300 1.38 14.64 -2.77
CA TYR A 300 0.06 15.21 -3.00
C TYR A 300 0.12 16.25 -4.14
N ARG A 301 -0.37 15.87 -5.32
CA ARG A 301 -0.44 16.72 -6.52
C ARG A 301 -1.79 17.41 -6.68
N GLY A 302 -2.71 17.19 -5.73
CA GLY A 302 -4.05 17.78 -5.75
C GLY A 302 -4.07 19.26 -5.35
N SER A 303 -5.22 19.89 -5.56
CA SER A 303 -5.48 21.29 -5.18
C SER A 303 -6.62 21.43 -4.16
N GLY A 304 -7.19 20.32 -3.67
CA GLY A 304 -8.29 20.33 -2.71
C GLY A 304 -7.88 20.65 -1.28
N PHE A 305 -6.61 20.39 -0.91
CA PHE A 305 -6.07 20.72 0.41
C PHE A 305 -5.46 22.14 0.44
N PRO A 306 -5.24 22.70 1.64
CA PRO A 306 -4.56 24.00 1.80
C PRO A 306 -3.20 24.05 1.10
N PRO A 307 -2.75 25.27 0.69
CA PRO A 307 -1.51 25.44 -0.09
C PRO A 307 -0.26 24.82 0.53
N GLU A 308 -0.16 24.75 1.85
CA GLU A 308 0.96 24.14 2.56
C GLU A 308 1.06 22.62 2.42
N PHE A 309 0.04 21.98 1.84
CA PHE A 309 0.07 20.54 1.47
C PHE A 309 0.43 20.31 0.00
N ARG A 310 0.60 21.37 -0.81
CA ARG A 310 1.03 21.21 -2.21
C ARG A 310 2.38 20.51 -2.24
N ASN A 311 2.49 19.45 -3.03
CA ASN A 311 3.66 18.59 -3.15
C ASN A 311 4.12 17.97 -1.80
N ALA A 312 3.33 18.04 -0.73
CA ALA A 312 3.64 17.35 0.51
C ALA A 312 3.62 15.84 0.31
N LEU A 313 4.48 15.14 1.02
CA LEU A 313 4.58 13.69 1.01
C LEU A 313 3.74 13.10 2.14
N PHE A 314 2.73 12.31 1.81
CA PHE A 314 1.95 11.53 2.77
C PHE A 314 2.51 10.11 2.84
N ILE A 315 2.62 9.55 4.05
CA ILE A 315 3.14 8.20 4.31
C ILE A 315 2.18 7.49 5.26
N ALA A 316 1.76 6.29 4.89
CA ALA A 316 1.01 5.39 5.75
C ALA A 316 1.98 4.60 6.66
N GLU A 317 1.82 4.73 7.95
CA GLU A 317 2.51 3.92 8.96
C GLU A 317 1.55 2.84 9.46
N HIS A 318 1.76 1.61 8.98
CA HIS A 318 0.87 0.46 9.23
C HIS A 318 0.86 0.00 10.70
N GLY A 319 1.93 0.29 11.41
CA GLY A 319 2.06 0.05 12.84
C GLY A 319 2.88 -1.19 13.20
N SER A 320 3.52 -1.10 14.34
CA SER A 320 4.47 -2.08 14.86
C SER A 320 3.81 -3.41 15.26
N TRP A 321 4.60 -4.47 15.21
CA TRP A 321 4.24 -5.79 15.74
C TRP A 321 5.28 -6.30 16.76
N ASN A 322 6.51 -5.77 16.73
CA ASN A 322 7.67 -6.22 17.50
C ASN A 322 8.20 -5.15 18.45
N ARG A 323 7.32 -4.31 19.00
CA ARG A 323 7.64 -3.29 20.01
C ARG A 323 6.90 -3.55 21.31
N THR A 324 7.53 -3.19 22.43
CA THR A 324 6.90 -3.26 23.76
C THR A 324 5.72 -2.27 23.84
N VAL A 325 5.92 -1.06 23.35
CA VAL A 325 4.86 -0.06 23.21
C VAL A 325 4.56 0.13 21.73
N PRO A 326 3.35 -0.18 21.24
CA PRO A 326 2.98 -0.03 19.84
C PRO A 326 3.16 1.40 19.34
N VAL A 327 3.59 1.54 18.08
CA VAL A 327 3.77 2.82 17.36
C VAL A 327 3.31 2.71 15.92
N GLY A 328 3.16 3.84 15.23
CA GLY A 328 2.61 3.90 13.88
C GLY A 328 1.08 3.93 13.93
N TYR A 329 0.39 3.13 13.11
CA TYR A 329 -1.07 3.07 12.99
C TYR A 329 -1.66 4.45 12.67
N ARG A 330 -1.04 5.16 11.73
CA ARG A 330 -1.37 6.54 11.39
C ARG A 330 -0.93 6.89 9.97
N VAL A 331 -1.34 8.04 9.51
CA VAL A 331 -0.75 8.69 8.34
C VAL A 331 0.04 9.90 8.81
N VAL A 332 1.26 10.04 8.34
CA VAL A 332 2.11 11.21 8.56
C VAL A 332 2.27 12.02 7.28
N VAL A 333 2.62 13.30 7.41
CA VAL A 333 2.86 14.19 6.28
C VAL A 333 4.17 14.95 6.47
N ALA A 334 5.01 14.93 5.44
CA ALA A 334 6.19 15.78 5.31
C ALA A 334 5.88 16.90 4.31
N ARG A 335 5.81 18.16 4.79
CA ARG A 335 5.60 19.30 3.89
C ARG A 335 6.85 19.57 3.11
N GLN A 336 6.68 20.05 1.89
CA GLN A 336 7.79 20.37 1.00
C GLN A 336 7.80 21.88 0.74
N ASP A 337 8.98 22.49 0.81
CA ASP A 337 9.19 23.88 0.40
C ASP A 337 9.41 24.00 -1.11
N ASP A 338 9.46 25.24 -1.61
CA ASP A 338 9.63 25.53 -3.05
C ASP A 338 10.98 25.06 -3.62
N SER A 339 11.97 24.77 -2.76
CA SER A 339 13.27 24.21 -3.18
C SER A 339 13.26 22.68 -3.27
N GLY A 340 12.16 22.04 -2.89
CA GLY A 340 12.05 20.58 -2.86
C GLY A 340 12.53 19.94 -1.55
N HIS A 341 12.91 20.74 -0.55
CA HIS A 341 13.29 20.21 0.76
C HIS A 341 12.07 19.74 1.55
N LEU A 342 12.11 18.49 2.03
CA LEU A 342 11.08 17.92 2.90
C LEU A 342 11.36 18.24 4.36
N ALA A 343 10.38 18.81 5.04
CA ALA A 343 10.37 18.94 6.49
C ALA A 343 10.32 17.55 7.16
N ASP A 344 10.53 17.47 8.46
CA ASP A 344 10.33 16.24 9.20
C ASP A 344 8.85 15.83 9.17
N PRO A 345 8.54 14.53 8.99
CA PRO A 345 7.17 14.05 8.99
C PRO A 345 6.46 14.34 10.32
N VAL A 346 5.24 14.84 10.24
CA VAL A 346 4.37 15.08 11.40
C VAL A 346 3.07 14.29 11.26
N PRO A 347 2.38 13.95 12.36
CA PRO A 347 1.09 13.28 12.30
C PRO A 347 0.07 14.08 11.46
N PHE A 348 -0.63 13.38 10.55
CA PHE A 348 -1.73 13.94 9.76
C PHE A 348 -3.08 13.31 10.12
N ALA A 349 -3.17 11.98 10.14
CA ALA A 349 -4.35 11.26 10.59
C ALA A 349 -3.93 10.24 11.66
N THR A 350 -4.50 10.34 12.86
CA THR A 350 -4.19 9.47 14.01
C THR A 350 -5.47 8.98 14.66
N GLY A 351 -5.36 8.00 15.59
CA GLY A 351 -6.50 7.49 16.35
C GLY A 351 -6.87 6.04 16.06
N TRP A 352 -6.21 5.39 15.09
CA TRP A 352 -6.32 3.94 14.89
C TRP A 352 -5.60 3.13 15.99
N LEU A 353 -4.67 3.75 16.72
CA LEU A 353 -4.07 3.21 17.94
C LEU A 353 -4.47 4.08 19.11
N ARG A 354 -5.07 3.50 20.16
CA ARG A 354 -5.56 4.18 21.36
C ARG A 354 -5.28 3.33 22.60
N ASP A 355 -5.34 3.98 23.75
CA ASP A 355 -5.27 3.33 25.06
C ASP A 355 -4.07 2.37 25.23
N GLY A 356 -2.96 2.68 24.52
CA GLY A 356 -1.71 1.94 24.53
C GLY A 356 -1.64 0.75 23.57
N ASP A 357 -2.74 0.01 23.34
CA ASP A 357 -2.73 -1.21 22.52
C ASP A 357 -4.03 -1.47 21.73
N HIS A 358 -5.06 -0.66 21.89
CA HIS A 358 -6.30 -0.81 21.13
C HIS A 358 -6.12 -0.37 19.70
N VAL A 359 -6.08 -1.33 18.76
CA VAL A 359 -5.95 -1.11 17.33
C VAL A 359 -7.31 -1.20 16.66
N SER A 360 -7.80 -0.08 16.08
CA SER A 360 -9.06 -0.01 15.34
C SER A 360 -8.89 0.03 13.81
N GLY A 361 -7.66 0.11 13.31
CA GLY A 361 -7.31 0.12 11.89
C GLY A 361 -5.81 0.16 11.66
N ARG A 362 -5.40 -0.15 10.41
CA ARG A 362 -3.98 -0.18 10.00
C ARG A 362 -3.84 0.42 8.60
N PRO A 363 -3.50 1.72 8.49
CA PRO A 363 -3.27 2.37 7.20
C PRO A 363 -2.19 1.68 6.37
N VAL A 364 -2.47 1.42 5.08
CA VAL A 364 -1.54 0.72 4.17
C VAL A 364 -1.02 1.61 3.06
N ASP A 365 -1.92 2.26 2.33
CA ASP A 365 -1.58 3.12 1.19
C ASP A 365 -2.38 4.42 1.25
N VAL A 366 -1.85 5.43 0.61
CA VAL A 366 -2.47 6.74 0.45
C VAL A 366 -2.54 7.07 -1.04
N GLN A 367 -3.69 7.55 -1.53
CA GLN A 367 -3.86 7.86 -2.96
C GLN A 367 -4.65 9.16 -3.15
N PRO A 368 -4.00 10.23 -3.62
CA PRO A 368 -4.71 11.44 -4.03
C PRO A 368 -5.68 11.17 -5.19
N LEU A 369 -6.89 11.71 -5.11
CA LEU A 369 -7.88 11.67 -6.17
C LEU A 369 -7.84 12.94 -7.04
N PRO A 370 -8.40 12.89 -8.28
CA PRO A 370 -8.47 14.06 -9.16
C PRO A 370 -9.23 15.24 -8.58
N ASP A 371 -10.21 15.00 -7.69
CA ASP A 371 -10.98 16.05 -7.00
C ASP A 371 -10.20 16.73 -5.85
N GLY A 372 -8.98 16.28 -5.59
CA GLY A 372 -8.11 16.78 -4.54
C GLY A 372 -8.35 16.17 -3.16
N SER A 373 -9.21 15.17 -3.02
CA SER A 373 -9.31 14.37 -1.80
C SER A 373 -8.18 13.33 -1.72
N LEU A 374 -8.02 12.69 -0.55
CA LEU A 374 -7.03 11.65 -0.31
C LEU A 374 -7.72 10.38 0.16
N LEU A 375 -7.47 9.25 -0.51
CA LEU A 375 -7.87 7.94 -0.02
C LEU A 375 -6.79 7.35 0.87
N ILE A 376 -7.22 6.56 1.87
CA ILE A 376 -6.37 5.78 2.77
C ILE A 376 -6.93 4.36 2.79
N SER A 377 -6.16 3.35 2.39
CA SER A 377 -6.56 1.95 2.52
C SER A 377 -6.18 1.39 3.89
N ASP A 378 -6.98 0.43 4.36
CA ASP A 378 -6.83 -0.24 5.66
C ASP A 378 -7.13 -1.73 5.50
N ASP A 379 -6.12 -2.58 5.58
CA ASP A 379 -6.25 -4.02 5.39
C ASP A 379 -6.73 -4.76 6.66
N TYR A 380 -6.70 -4.09 7.81
CA TYR A 380 -7.20 -4.63 9.08
C TYR A 380 -8.73 -4.55 9.15
N ARG A 381 -9.30 -3.41 8.72
CA ARG A 381 -10.76 -3.20 8.69
C ARG A 381 -11.40 -3.57 7.35
N GLY A 382 -10.60 -3.78 6.31
CA GLY A 382 -11.11 -3.96 4.96
C GLY A 382 -11.84 -2.71 4.47
N ALA A 383 -11.27 -1.55 4.73
CA ALA A 383 -11.86 -0.26 4.43
C ALA A 383 -10.95 0.61 3.56
N ILE A 384 -11.57 1.49 2.81
CA ILE A 384 -10.91 2.62 2.17
C ILE A 384 -11.59 3.87 2.71
N TYR A 385 -10.82 4.71 3.39
CA TYR A 385 -11.28 6.00 3.90
C TYR A 385 -11.03 7.09 2.87
N ARG A 386 -11.85 8.13 2.88
CA ARG A 386 -11.67 9.37 2.10
C ARG A 386 -11.50 10.54 3.04
N VAL A 387 -10.42 11.29 2.84
CA VAL A 387 -10.14 12.55 3.55
C VAL A 387 -10.40 13.71 2.61
N THR A 388 -11.21 14.66 3.06
CA THR A 388 -11.54 15.91 2.36
C THR A 388 -11.20 17.10 3.22
N TYR A 389 -11.10 18.28 2.59
CA TYR A 389 -10.91 19.55 3.26
C TYR A 389 -12.05 20.48 2.91
N SER A 390 -12.62 21.16 3.92
CA SER A 390 -13.59 22.24 3.75
C SER A 390 -13.15 23.44 4.57
N LYS A 391 -13.10 24.61 3.91
CA LYS A 391 -12.80 25.91 4.59
C LYS A 391 -13.87 26.25 5.61
#